data_a93ddc507c2da731f369f0c564648bfd
#
_entry.id   a93ddc507c2da731f369f0c564648bfd
#
_cell.length_a   1.000
_cell.length_b   1.000
_cell.length_c   1.000
_cell.angle_alpha   90.00
_cell.angle_beta   90.00
_cell.angle_gamma   90.00
#
_symmetry.space_group_name_H-M   'P 1'
#
loop_
_entity.id
_entity.type
_entity.pdbx_description
1 polymer ?
#
loop_
_entity_poly.entity_id
_entity_poly.type
_entity_poly.pdbx_seq_one_letter_code
_entity_poly.pdbx_strand_id
1 'polypeptide(L)'
;MCLPTWHDKPHVQAIKSMKQFISFVIKEAKHILRDRRTMLILFGMPVVLMLLFGFAISTDVKDVRTVVVTSQTDHRTQAAVERLAQSEYFTITQTARTPQEAERIIRSQKADMAVVFANGFASKKGGVQFIVDGSDPNMAQQWTNYAQQVILNPQSSLVNMRMLYNPQMKSAYNFVPAIMGMLLMLVCAMMTSISIVREKEKGTMELLLVSPVRPLMVIIAKAVPYLVLAFCILITILLMARYVLDVPLQGSVLWILFVSAIYILLALALGLLISNIAQTQLVALLMSAMVLLMPVIMLSGMIFPVESMPQVLQWIAAVVPPRYYIDAMRKLMIMGVGIGEVMKEVAVLSIMAAVLLAVSLKMFNTRLE
;
A
#
# COMPACT_ATOMS: atom_id res chain seq x y z
N MET A 1 17.36 -21.18 -61.63
CA MET A 1 16.92 -22.05 -60.55
C MET A 1 17.72 -21.62 -59.32
N CYS A 2 17.18 -20.63 -58.54
CA CYS A 2 17.84 -20.11 -57.33
C CYS A 2 17.57 -21.06 -56.16
N LEU A 3 18.62 -21.67 -55.65
CA LEU A 3 18.57 -22.47 -54.42
C LEU A 3 18.28 -21.53 -53.23
N PRO A 4 17.30 -21.84 -52.34
CA PRO A 4 17.07 -21.04 -51.15
C PRO A 4 18.32 -21.10 -50.25
N THR A 5 18.86 -19.95 -49.95
CA THR A 5 20.02 -19.77 -49.07
C THR A 5 19.70 -20.28 -47.69
N TRP A 6 20.65 -20.96 -47.01
CA TRP A 6 20.53 -21.58 -45.68
C TRP A 6 20.09 -20.59 -44.56
N HIS A 7 20.06 -19.28 -44.86
CA HIS A 7 19.64 -18.21 -43.97
C HIS A 7 18.14 -18.03 -43.83
N ASP A 8 17.29 -18.64 -44.68
CA ASP A 8 15.84 -18.44 -44.71
C ASP A 8 15.04 -19.51 -43.94
N LYS A 9 15.69 -20.42 -43.21
CA LYS A 9 14.97 -21.38 -42.39
C LYS A 9 14.37 -20.70 -41.16
N PRO A 10 13.05 -20.84 -40.88
CA PRO A 10 12.37 -20.16 -39.77
C PRO A 10 13.03 -20.44 -38.42
N HIS A 11 13.63 -21.59 -38.22
CA HIS A 11 14.42 -21.93 -37.02
C HIS A 11 15.68 -21.06 -36.83
N VAL A 12 16.36 -20.71 -37.87
CA VAL A 12 17.61 -19.89 -37.82
C VAL A 12 17.23 -18.43 -37.47
N GLN A 13 16.15 -17.92 -38.06
CA GLN A 13 15.62 -16.58 -37.73
C GLN A 13 15.12 -16.52 -36.30
N ALA A 14 14.42 -17.54 -35.79
CA ALA A 14 13.97 -17.62 -34.41
C ALA A 14 15.12 -17.63 -33.39
N ILE A 15 16.18 -18.42 -33.67
CA ILE A 15 17.39 -18.47 -32.81
C ILE A 15 18.11 -17.12 -32.79
N LYS A 16 18.24 -16.46 -33.96
CA LYS A 16 18.86 -15.13 -34.06
C LYS A 16 18.09 -14.08 -33.32
N SER A 17 16.74 -14.09 -33.42
CA SER A 17 15.82 -13.21 -32.69
C SER A 17 15.92 -13.43 -31.18
N MET A 18 15.97 -14.67 -30.72
CA MET A 18 16.13 -15.01 -29.31
C MET A 18 17.48 -14.56 -28.73
N LYS A 19 18.58 -14.74 -29.46
CA LYS A 19 19.91 -14.22 -29.05
C LYS A 19 19.90 -12.69 -28.93
N GLN A 20 19.29 -12.00 -29.87
CA GLN A 20 19.12 -10.54 -29.81
C GLN A 20 18.34 -10.12 -28.61
N PHE A 21 17.18 -10.75 -28.32
CA PHE A 21 16.36 -10.49 -27.15
C PHE A 21 17.17 -10.63 -25.85
N ILE A 22 17.85 -11.76 -25.67
CA ILE A 22 18.68 -12.01 -24.49
C ILE A 22 19.80 -10.96 -24.36
N SER A 23 20.43 -10.56 -25.46
CA SER A 23 21.47 -9.52 -25.45
C SER A 23 20.91 -8.16 -24.98
N PHE A 24 19.68 -7.77 -25.39
CA PHE A 24 19.01 -6.56 -24.94
C PHE A 24 18.68 -6.63 -23.44
N VAL A 25 18.15 -7.76 -22.99
CA VAL A 25 17.84 -7.97 -21.55
C VAL A 25 19.12 -7.85 -20.71
N ILE A 26 20.21 -8.51 -21.12
CA ILE A 26 21.48 -8.47 -20.38
C ILE A 26 22.07 -7.06 -20.39
N LYS A 27 22.01 -6.35 -21.53
CA LYS A 27 22.46 -4.95 -21.63
C LYS A 27 21.75 -4.08 -20.62
N GLU A 28 20.40 -4.16 -20.59
CA GLU A 28 19.58 -3.35 -19.70
C GLU A 28 19.79 -3.72 -18.22
N ALA A 29 19.87 -5.01 -17.90
CA ALA A 29 20.17 -5.48 -16.56
C ALA A 29 21.54 -4.95 -16.06
N LYS A 30 22.59 -5.04 -16.90
CA LYS A 30 23.91 -4.48 -16.57
C LYS A 30 23.87 -2.97 -16.39
N HIS A 31 23.08 -2.27 -17.19
CA HIS A 31 22.91 -0.82 -17.07
C HIS A 31 22.30 -0.44 -15.73
N ILE A 32 21.24 -1.14 -15.32
CA ILE A 32 20.57 -0.93 -14.04
C ILE A 32 21.52 -1.23 -12.86
N LEU A 33 22.16 -2.41 -12.88
CA LEU A 33 23.05 -2.84 -11.78
C LEU A 33 24.32 -1.99 -11.65
N ARG A 34 24.78 -1.35 -12.73
CA ARG A 34 25.93 -0.46 -12.70
C ARG A 34 25.63 0.92 -12.13
N ASP A 35 24.37 1.34 -12.14
CA ASP A 35 23.92 2.60 -11.57
C ASP A 35 23.67 2.45 -10.07
N ARG A 36 24.75 2.52 -9.29
CA ARG A 36 24.70 2.36 -7.83
C ARG A 36 23.78 3.37 -7.13
N ARG A 37 23.67 4.60 -7.65
CA ARG A 37 22.82 5.64 -7.08
C ARG A 37 21.34 5.28 -7.21
N THR A 38 20.93 4.89 -8.40
CA THR A 38 19.56 4.44 -8.67
C THR A 38 19.24 3.18 -7.87
N MET A 39 20.16 2.20 -7.80
CA MET A 39 19.95 0.99 -6.99
C MET A 39 19.79 1.29 -5.49
N LEU A 40 20.60 2.21 -4.95
CA LEU A 40 20.48 2.61 -3.55
C LEU A 40 19.13 3.27 -3.25
N ILE A 41 18.64 4.12 -4.14
CA ILE A 41 17.31 4.74 -3.98
C ILE A 41 16.21 3.69 -4.11
N LEU A 42 16.29 2.79 -5.09
CA LEU A 42 15.27 1.77 -5.36
C LEU A 42 15.07 0.78 -4.21
N PHE A 43 16.15 0.36 -3.56
CA PHE A 43 16.08 -0.53 -2.40
C PHE A 43 16.02 0.23 -1.08
N GLY A 44 16.68 1.38 -0.98
CA GLY A 44 16.69 2.19 0.23
C GLY A 44 15.34 2.85 0.52
N MET A 45 14.68 3.39 -0.50
CA MET A 45 13.38 4.05 -0.34
C MET A 45 12.30 3.12 0.24
N PRO A 46 12.09 1.87 -0.26
CA PRO A 46 11.20 0.91 0.38
C PRO A 46 11.54 0.65 1.85
N VAL A 47 12.81 0.45 2.16
CA VAL A 47 13.26 0.21 3.54
C VAL A 47 12.93 1.40 4.44
N VAL A 48 13.31 2.62 4.02
CA VAL A 48 13.04 3.84 4.79
C VAL A 48 11.55 4.07 4.98
N LEU A 49 10.74 3.93 3.92
CA LEU A 49 9.30 4.13 4.01
C LEU A 49 8.63 3.05 4.88
N MET A 50 9.05 1.80 4.79
CA MET A 50 8.54 0.74 5.66
C MET A 50 8.86 0.99 7.13
N LEU A 51 10.08 1.45 7.44
CA LEU A 51 10.46 1.81 8.81
C LEU A 51 9.69 3.04 9.29
N LEU A 52 9.57 4.06 8.45
CA LEU A 52 8.87 5.30 8.80
C LEU A 52 7.37 5.05 9.04
N PHE A 53 6.68 4.39 8.12
CA PHE A 53 5.25 4.09 8.27
C PHE A 53 4.96 2.94 9.23
N GLY A 54 5.92 2.04 9.45
CA GLY A 54 5.76 0.94 10.39
C GLY A 54 6.01 1.32 11.85
N PHE A 55 6.91 2.27 12.11
CA PHE A 55 7.28 2.67 13.47
C PHE A 55 6.95 4.14 13.80
N ALA A 56 7.15 5.08 12.87
CA ALA A 56 6.97 6.50 13.17
C ALA A 56 5.53 6.96 12.99
N ILE A 57 4.78 6.38 12.04
CA ILE A 57 3.34 6.64 11.88
C ILE A 57 2.58 5.48 12.55
N SER A 58 2.86 5.28 13.82
CA SER A 58 2.07 4.38 14.66
C SER A 58 0.79 5.11 15.06
N THR A 59 -0.33 4.63 14.59
CA THR A 59 -1.65 4.95 15.16
C THR A 59 -1.98 3.95 16.28
N ASP A 60 -0.98 3.21 16.75
CA ASP A 60 -1.16 2.27 17.85
C ASP A 60 -1.51 3.06 19.10
N VAL A 61 -2.57 2.63 19.76
CA VAL A 61 -3.01 3.25 21.02
C VAL A 61 -2.01 2.85 22.10
N LYS A 62 -1.23 3.82 22.58
CA LYS A 62 -0.30 3.67 23.70
C LYS A 62 -0.28 4.94 24.53
N ASP A 63 -0.20 4.78 25.85
CA ASP A 63 -0.03 5.88 26.81
C ASP A 63 -1.08 7.01 26.63
N VAL A 64 -2.31 6.68 26.26
CA VAL A 64 -3.40 7.66 26.13
C VAL A 64 -3.67 8.29 27.49
N ARG A 65 -3.37 9.59 27.61
CA ARG A 65 -3.58 10.34 28.84
C ARG A 65 -5.06 10.47 29.11
N THR A 66 -5.53 9.77 30.15
CA THR A 66 -6.95 9.58 30.41
C THR A 66 -7.35 10.22 31.73
N VAL A 67 -8.43 10.99 31.70
CA VAL A 67 -9.11 11.51 32.90
C VAL A 67 -10.28 10.62 33.24
N VAL A 68 -10.37 10.20 34.49
CA VAL A 68 -11.51 9.45 34.99
C VAL A 68 -12.47 10.40 35.72
N VAL A 69 -13.72 10.38 35.28
CA VAL A 69 -14.82 11.17 35.96
C VAL A 69 -15.73 10.20 36.63
N THR A 70 -15.81 10.31 37.96
CA THR A 70 -16.76 9.54 38.77
C THR A 70 -17.32 10.37 39.90
N SER A 71 -18.63 10.33 40.06
CA SER A 71 -19.34 10.95 41.19
C SER A 71 -19.57 9.97 42.35
N GLN A 72 -19.50 8.67 42.09
CA GLN A 72 -19.66 7.60 43.08
C GLN A 72 -18.64 6.49 42.80
N THR A 73 -17.90 6.11 43.83
CA THR A 73 -16.91 5.02 43.72
C THR A 73 -17.56 3.73 44.22
N ASP A 74 -18.21 3.01 43.34
CA ASP A 74 -18.72 1.67 43.60
C ASP A 74 -17.71 0.61 43.14
N HIS A 75 -17.90 -0.64 43.57
CA HIS A 75 -16.99 -1.77 43.27
C HIS A 75 -16.82 -2.00 41.76
N ARG A 76 -17.85 -1.79 40.94
CA ARG A 76 -17.77 -1.98 39.47
C ARG A 76 -17.03 -0.85 38.79
N THR A 77 -17.26 0.38 39.20
CA THR A 77 -16.51 1.55 38.71
C THR A 77 -15.05 1.43 39.07
N GLN A 78 -14.73 1.04 40.30
CA GLN A 78 -13.38 0.84 40.74
C GLN A 78 -12.69 -0.27 39.93
N ALA A 79 -13.33 -1.43 39.74
CA ALA A 79 -12.77 -2.51 38.89
C ALA A 79 -12.59 -2.11 37.41
N ALA A 80 -13.43 -1.24 36.86
CA ALA A 80 -13.27 -0.71 35.50
C ALA A 80 -12.08 0.26 35.42
N VAL A 81 -11.92 1.13 36.43
CA VAL A 81 -10.78 2.06 36.53
C VAL A 81 -9.47 1.30 36.69
N GLU A 82 -9.42 0.27 37.54
CA GLU A 82 -8.25 -0.60 37.73
C GLU A 82 -7.84 -1.31 36.43
N ARG A 83 -8.81 -1.81 35.65
CA ARG A 83 -8.54 -2.40 34.33
C ARG A 83 -7.95 -1.39 33.36
N LEU A 84 -8.47 -0.16 33.34
CA LEU A 84 -7.88 0.90 32.52
C LEU A 84 -6.45 1.21 32.95
N ALA A 85 -6.20 1.31 34.27
CA ALA A 85 -4.88 1.62 34.82
C ALA A 85 -3.87 0.48 34.59
N GLN A 86 -4.32 -0.77 34.53
CA GLN A 86 -3.47 -1.95 34.27
C GLN A 86 -3.25 -2.20 32.77
N SER A 87 -3.99 -1.53 31.89
CA SER A 87 -3.82 -1.69 30.45
C SER A 87 -2.59 -0.93 29.96
N GLU A 88 -1.90 -1.47 28.97
CA GLU A 88 -0.78 -0.82 28.29
C GLU A 88 -1.21 0.38 27.43
N TYR A 89 -2.54 0.60 27.30
CA TYR A 89 -3.10 1.56 26.36
C TYR A 89 -3.39 2.92 27.02
N PHE A 90 -3.71 2.93 28.33
CA PHE A 90 -4.21 4.12 29.01
C PHE A 90 -3.40 4.46 30.25
N THR A 91 -3.00 5.71 30.33
CA THR A 91 -2.36 6.27 31.53
C THR A 91 -3.33 7.22 32.21
N ILE A 92 -3.82 6.83 33.40
CA ILE A 92 -4.71 7.70 34.20
C ILE A 92 -3.88 8.84 34.77
N THR A 93 -4.10 10.04 34.24
CA THR A 93 -3.35 11.25 34.64
C THR A 93 -4.00 11.97 35.80
N GLN A 94 -5.34 12.06 35.79
CA GLN A 94 -6.12 12.82 36.77
C GLN A 94 -7.51 12.24 36.94
N THR A 95 -8.12 12.55 38.07
CA THR A 95 -9.55 12.30 38.32
C THR A 95 -10.28 13.62 38.37
N ALA A 96 -11.45 13.72 37.75
CA ALA A 96 -12.32 14.88 37.78
C ALA A 96 -13.67 14.51 38.40
N ARG A 97 -14.34 15.49 38.96
CA ARG A 97 -15.68 15.28 39.58
C ARG A 97 -16.82 15.53 38.61
N THR A 98 -16.59 16.31 37.58
CA THR A 98 -17.61 16.68 36.58
C THR A 98 -17.09 16.51 35.15
N PRO A 99 -17.99 16.20 34.18
CA PRO A 99 -17.62 16.16 32.78
C PRO A 99 -17.05 17.48 32.26
N GLN A 100 -17.52 18.61 32.73
CA GLN A 100 -17.06 19.95 32.35
C GLN A 100 -15.62 20.21 32.80
N GLU A 101 -15.22 19.69 33.94
CA GLU A 101 -13.82 19.74 34.40
C GLU A 101 -12.93 18.92 33.52
N ALA A 102 -13.35 17.70 33.13
CA ALA A 102 -12.63 16.86 32.21
C ALA A 102 -12.47 17.49 30.82
N GLU A 103 -13.51 18.14 30.29
CA GLU A 103 -13.42 18.91 29.05
C GLU A 103 -12.36 20.03 29.11
N ARG A 104 -12.25 20.76 30.24
CA ARG A 104 -11.25 21.79 30.44
C ARG A 104 -9.84 21.20 30.43
N ILE A 105 -9.65 20.03 31.05
CA ILE A 105 -8.38 19.32 31.08
C ILE A 105 -7.96 18.92 29.66
N ILE A 106 -8.89 18.36 28.86
CA ILE A 106 -8.65 18.00 27.45
C ILE A 106 -8.33 19.26 26.63
N ARG A 107 -9.11 20.33 26.75
CA ARG A 107 -8.84 21.61 26.04
C ARG A 107 -7.50 22.23 26.40
N SER A 108 -6.98 21.98 27.60
CA SER A 108 -5.65 22.41 28.00
C SER A 108 -4.53 21.46 27.60
N GLN A 109 -4.84 20.45 26.79
CA GLN A 109 -3.92 19.42 26.28
C GLN A 109 -3.18 18.62 27.38
N LYS A 110 -3.76 18.55 28.57
CA LYS A 110 -3.24 17.75 29.69
C LYS A 110 -3.74 16.31 29.67
N ALA A 111 -4.76 16.01 28.88
CA ALA A 111 -5.31 14.69 28.63
C ALA A 111 -5.85 14.61 27.20
N ASP A 112 -5.91 13.40 26.67
CA ASP A 112 -6.35 13.09 25.31
C ASP A 112 -7.79 12.59 25.30
N MET A 113 -8.23 11.96 26.39
CA MET A 113 -9.61 11.51 26.57
C MET A 113 -10.07 11.54 28.04
N ALA A 114 -11.39 11.50 28.24
CA ALA A 114 -11.99 11.28 29.53
C ALA A 114 -13.01 10.14 29.48
N VAL A 115 -13.05 9.36 30.54
CA VAL A 115 -14.01 8.29 30.77
C VAL A 115 -14.95 8.73 31.90
N VAL A 116 -16.21 8.97 31.56
CA VAL A 116 -17.25 9.46 32.50
C VAL A 116 -18.16 8.30 32.88
N PHE A 117 -18.13 7.90 34.12
CA PHE A 117 -19.03 6.89 34.65
C PHE A 117 -20.31 7.57 35.15
N ALA A 118 -21.46 7.22 34.55
CA ALA A 118 -22.74 7.74 34.96
C ALA A 118 -23.18 7.13 36.30
N ASN A 119 -23.99 7.88 37.07
CA ASN A 119 -24.60 7.38 38.27
C ASN A 119 -25.41 6.12 37.96
N GLY A 120 -25.21 5.06 38.74
CA GLY A 120 -25.87 3.78 38.53
C GLY A 120 -25.16 2.83 37.51
N PHE A 121 -23.93 3.09 37.17
CA PHE A 121 -23.12 2.17 36.36
C PHE A 121 -23.07 0.77 36.96
N ALA A 122 -22.94 0.65 38.30
CA ALA A 122 -22.97 -0.63 39.00
C ALA A 122 -24.31 -1.38 38.88
N SER A 123 -25.43 -0.67 38.83
CA SER A 123 -26.76 -1.27 38.74
C SER A 123 -27.22 -1.55 37.29
N LYS A 124 -26.36 -1.40 36.29
CA LYS A 124 -26.66 -1.52 34.83
C LYS A 124 -27.71 -0.48 34.35
N LYS A 125 -28.07 0.52 35.14
CA LYS A 125 -28.95 1.62 34.74
C LYS A 125 -28.22 2.83 34.21
N GLY A 126 -26.89 2.92 34.44
CA GLY A 126 -26.00 3.96 33.90
C GLY A 126 -25.03 3.40 32.87
N GLY A 127 -24.60 4.27 31.95
CA GLY A 127 -23.62 3.97 30.94
C GLY A 127 -22.24 4.58 31.23
N VAL A 128 -21.34 4.41 30.29
CA VAL A 128 -20.05 5.10 30.25
C VAL A 128 -20.07 6.04 29.03
N GLN A 129 -19.69 7.29 29.25
CA GLN A 129 -19.51 8.27 28.20
C GLN A 129 -18.01 8.51 27.98
N PHE A 130 -17.59 8.56 26.74
CA PHE A 130 -16.24 8.92 26.35
C PHE A 130 -16.24 10.33 25.81
N ILE A 131 -15.37 11.19 26.33
CA ILE A 131 -15.10 12.53 25.82
C ILE A 131 -13.67 12.47 25.30
N VAL A 132 -13.48 12.70 24.00
CA VAL A 132 -12.18 12.55 23.35
C VAL A 132 -11.82 13.82 22.59
N ASP A 133 -10.52 14.06 22.43
CA ASP A 133 -10.05 15.09 21.50
C ASP A 133 -10.33 14.65 20.07
N GLY A 134 -11.26 15.31 19.42
CA GLY A 134 -11.68 15.04 18.04
C GLY A 134 -10.83 15.71 16.97
N SER A 135 -9.71 16.33 17.32
CA SER A 135 -8.81 16.97 16.36
C SER A 135 -8.25 15.95 15.34
N ASP A 136 -8.02 14.71 15.80
CA ASP A 136 -7.76 13.55 14.94
C ASP A 136 -8.91 12.52 15.08
N PRO A 137 -9.84 12.49 14.11
CA PRO A 137 -11.00 11.58 14.17
C PRO A 137 -10.61 10.10 14.20
N ASN A 138 -9.50 9.72 13.53
CA ASN A 138 -9.05 8.33 13.49
C ASN A 138 -8.54 7.88 14.85
N MET A 139 -7.73 8.70 15.51
CA MET A 139 -7.22 8.43 16.85
C MET A 139 -8.36 8.42 17.88
N ALA A 140 -9.25 9.41 17.82
CA ALA A 140 -10.42 9.48 18.71
C ALA A 140 -11.30 8.22 18.65
N GLN A 141 -11.56 7.72 17.43
CA GLN A 141 -12.32 6.48 17.23
C GLN A 141 -11.59 5.26 17.80
N GLN A 142 -10.29 5.18 17.59
CA GLN A 142 -9.48 4.07 18.12
C GLN A 142 -9.46 4.09 19.64
N TRP A 143 -9.15 5.21 20.28
CA TRP A 143 -9.15 5.34 21.74
C TRP A 143 -10.48 4.91 22.35
N THR A 144 -11.59 5.34 21.74
CA THR A 144 -12.93 4.96 22.19
C THR A 144 -13.16 3.46 22.10
N ASN A 145 -12.76 2.82 20.98
CA ASN A 145 -12.92 1.39 20.78
C ASN A 145 -12.09 0.57 21.80
N TYR A 146 -10.84 0.99 22.07
CA TYR A 146 -9.99 0.34 23.08
C TYR A 146 -10.55 0.53 24.50
N ALA A 147 -10.97 1.73 24.85
CA ALA A 147 -11.54 2.01 26.16
C ALA A 147 -12.81 1.18 26.40
N GLN A 148 -13.66 1.03 25.39
CA GLN A 148 -14.83 0.15 25.48
C GLN A 148 -14.45 -1.29 25.76
N GLN A 149 -13.44 -1.83 25.06
CA GLN A 149 -12.99 -3.21 25.27
C GLN A 149 -12.42 -3.44 26.68
N VAL A 150 -11.63 -2.49 27.18
CA VAL A 150 -11.01 -2.60 28.50
C VAL A 150 -12.05 -2.48 29.60
N ILE A 151 -13.03 -1.57 29.47
CA ILE A 151 -14.06 -1.31 30.50
C ILE A 151 -15.12 -2.42 30.49
N LEU A 152 -15.61 -2.81 29.32
CA LEU A 152 -16.63 -3.84 29.17
C LEU A 152 -15.98 -5.22 29.27
N ASN A 153 -15.89 -5.76 30.48
CA ASN A 153 -15.39 -7.11 30.71
C ASN A 153 -16.24 -8.12 29.90
N PRO A 154 -15.64 -8.97 29.04
CA PRO A 154 -16.36 -9.96 28.25
C PRO A 154 -17.24 -10.90 29.09
N GLN A 155 -16.89 -11.15 30.35
CA GLN A 155 -17.64 -12.05 31.24
C GLN A 155 -18.92 -11.43 31.83
N SER A 156 -19.11 -10.11 31.78
CA SER A 156 -20.26 -9.42 32.38
C SER A 156 -21.11 -8.64 31.37
N SER A 157 -20.71 -8.57 30.11
CA SER A 157 -21.41 -7.82 29.07
C SER A 157 -22.24 -8.75 28.17
N LEU A 158 -23.45 -8.31 27.81
CA LEU A 158 -24.29 -8.96 26.79
C LEU A 158 -23.67 -8.87 25.39
N VAL A 159 -22.63 -8.04 25.21
CA VAL A 159 -21.90 -7.86 23.96
C VAL A 159 -20.49 -8.39 24.15
N ASN A 160 -20.17 -9.49 23.46
CA ASN A 160 -18.81 -10.03 23.39
C ASN A 160 -18.18 -9.55 22.08
N MET A 161 -17.32 -8.53 22.14
CA MET A 161 -16.60 -8.02 20.97
C MET A 161 -15.29 -8.79 20.82
N ARG A 162 -15.19 -9.59 19.77
CA ARG A 162 -13.96 -10.31 19.38
C ARG A 162 -13.42 -9.70 18.10
N MET A 163 -12.25 -9.08 18.17
CA MET A 163 -11.53 -8.61 16.99
C MET A 163 -10.83 -9.79 16.30
N LEU A 164 -11.15 -9.94 15.00
CA LEU A 164 -10.51 -10.95 14.16
C LEU A 164 -9.33 -10.31 13.40
N TYR A 165 -8.33 -11.12 13.07
CA TYR A 165 -7.19 -10.77 12.20
C TYR A 165 -6.17 -9.77 12.74
N ASN A 166 -6.57 -8.72 13.44
CA ASN A 166 -5.67 -7.74 14.06
C ASN A 166 -6.15 -7.38 15.49
N PRO A 167 -6.12 -8.32 16.44
CA PRO A 167 -6.61 -8.06 17.80
C PRO A 167 -5.80 -6.99 18.56
N GLN A 168 -4.55 -6.78 18.17
CA GLN A 168 -3.69 -5.73 18.74
C GLN A 168 -3.84 -4.38 18.04
N MET A 169 -4.70 -4.30 17.01
CA MET A 169 -4.96 -3.10 16.19
C MET A 169 -3.67 -2.40 15.70
N LYS A 170 -2.62 -3.18 15.42
CA LYS A 170 -1.34 -2.64 14.93
C LYS A 170 -1.53 -1.95 13.58
N SER A 171 -1.08 -0.72 13.48
CA SER A 171 -1.13 0.11 12.27
C SER A 171 -0.39 -0.51 11.09
N ALA A 172 0.71 -1.22 11.37
CA ALA A 172 1.50 -1.90 10.35
C ALA A 172 0.67 -2.86 9.49
N TYR A 173 -0.37 -3.51 10.04
CA TYR A 173 -1.26 -4.40 9.29
C TYR A 173 -2.03 -3.67 8.18
N ASN A 174 -2.34 -2.41 8.38
CA ASN A 174 -3.01 -1.59 7.38
C ASN A 174 -2.02 -0.94 6.39
N PHE A 175 -0.91 -0.40 6.92
CA PHE A 175 0.03 0.37 6.12
C PHE A 175 0.95 -0.48 5.25
N VAL A 176 1.36 -1.69 5.69
CA VAL A 176 2.28 -2.53 4.92
C VAL A 176 1.74 -2.90 3.54
N PRO A 177 0.52 -3.45 3.38
CA PRO A 177 -0.06 -3.70 2.06
C PRO A 177 -0.21 -2.44 1.21
N ALA A 178 -0.52 -1.31 1.85
CA ALA A 178 -0.69 -0.03 1.17
C ALA A 178 0.64 0.51 0.62
N ILE A 179 1.69 0.50 1.44
CA ILE A 179 3.05 0.92 1.03
C ILE A 179 3.59 0.00 -0.05
N MET A 180 3.35 -1.31 0.07
CA MET A 180 3.75 -2.28 -0.95
C MET A 180 3.11 -1.94 -2.31
N GLY A 181 1.80 -1.65 -2.35
CA GLY A 181 1.11 -1.23 -3.56
C GLY A 181 1.65 0.10 -4.11
N MET A 182 1.83 1.09 -3.26
CA MET A 182 2.36 2.40 -3.63
C MET A 182 3.77 2.29 -4.22
N LEU A 183 4.68 1.60 -3.53
CA LEU A 183 6.07 1.49 -3.94
C LEU A 183 6.25 0.71 -5.24
N LEU A 184 5.58 -0.45 -5.36
CA LEU A 184 5.67 -1.24 -6.58
C LEU A 184 5.16 -0.46 -7.79
N MET A 185 4.04 0.25 -7.66
CA MET A 185 3.50 1.04 -8.75
C MET A 185 4.42 2.20 -9.13
N LEU A 186 4.87 2.97 -8.13
CA LEU A 186 5.72 4.14 -8.36
C LEU A 186 7.05 3.72 -9.00
N VAL A 187 7.73 2.74 -8.40
CA VAL A 187 9.05 2.28 -8.88
C VAL A 187 8.96 1.70 -10.28
N CYS A 188 8.00 0.80 -10.53
CA CYS A 188 7.87 0.15 -11.84
C CYS A 188 7.53 1.16 -12.94
N ALA A 189 6.52 2.02 -12.71
CA ALA A 189 6.10 2.99 -13.70
C ALA A 189 7.17 4.06 -13.96
N MET A 190 7.80 4.58 -12.90
CA MET A 190 8.85 5.59 -13.00
C MET A 190 10.08 5.04 -13.75
N MET A 191 10.55 3.85 -13.39
CA MET A 191 11.73 3.25 -14.01
C MET A 191 11.49 2.93 -15.48
N THR A 192 10.33 2.37 -15.81
CA THR A 192 9.97 2.06 -17.20
C THR A 192 9.88 3.34 -18.03
N SER A 193 9.20 4.37 -17.52
CA SER A 193 9.05 5.63 -18.24
C SER A 193 10.39 6.32 -18.46
N ILE A 194 11.23 6.45 -17.44
CA ILE A 194 12.57 7.08 -17.56
C ILE A 194 13.46 6.31 -18.52
N SER A 195 13.47 4.96 -18.46
CA SER A 195 14.30 4.14 -19.36
C SER A 195 13.98 4.36 -20.83
N ILE A 196 12.70 4.44 -21.17
CA ILE A 196 12.26 4.63 -22.56
C ILE A 196 12.51 6.09 -22.99
N VAL A 197 12.18 7.04 -22.16
CA VAL A 197 12.37 8.48 -22.45
C VAL A 197 13.85 8.84 -22.58
N ARG A 198 14.72 8.19 -21.81
CA ARG A 198 16.19 8.34 -21.93
C ARG A 198 16.69 8.03 -23.34
N GLU A 199 16.14 7.00 -24.00
CA GLU A 199 16.52 6.68 -25.37
C GLU A 199 15.95 7.65 -26.39
N LYS A 200 14.75 8.18 -26.15
CA LYS A 200 14.19 9.26 -26.97
C LYS A 200 15.04 10.52 -26.86
N GLU A 201 15.40 10.93 -25.65
CA GLU A 201 16.18 12.14 -25.38
C GLU A 201 17.60 12.07 -25.96
N LYS A 202 18.18 10.86 -26.04
CA LYS A 202 19.50 10.63 -26.63
C LYS A 202 19.47 10.40 -28.14
N GLY A 203 18.30 10.38 -28.80
CA GLY A 203 18.15 10.10 -30.21
C GLY A 203 18.45 8.64 -30.60
N THR A 204 18.74 7.77 -29.62
CA THR A 204 19.06 6.34 -29.89
C THR A 204 17.82 5.54 -30.26
N MET A 205 16.62 6.07 -30.01
CA MET A 205 15.36 5.44 -30.40
C MET A 205 15.24 5.29 -31.92
N GLU A 206 15.65 6.32 -32.68
CA GLU A 206 15.64 6.29 -34.16
C GLU A 206 16.56 5.19 -34.71
N LEU A 207 17.74 5.00 -34.11
CA LEU A 207 18.67 3.92 -34.49
C LEU A 207 18.09 2.53 -34.21
N LEU A 208 17.29 2.38 -33.15
CA LEU A 208 16.60 1.13 -32.83
C LEU A 208 15.48 0.83 -33.84
N LEU A 209 14.81 1.87 -34.38
CA LEU A 209 13.73 1.76 -35.36
C LEU A 209 14.23 1.37 -36.75
N VAL A 210 15.39 1.85 -37.14
CA VAL A 210 16.04 1.46 -38.41
C VAL A 210 16.63 0.04 -38.35
N SER A 211 16.80 -0.49 -37.16
CA SER A 211 17.30 -1.86 -36.94
C SER A 211 16.22 -2.90 -37.35
N PRO A 212 16.58 -4.08 -37.87
CA PRO A 212 15.64 -5.12 -38.29
C PRO A 212 14.97 -5.82 -37.07
N VAL A 213 14.91 -5.18 -35.90
CA VAL A 213 14.33 -5.68 -34.66
C VAL A 213 12.90 -5.12 -34.50
N ARG A 214 11.94 -5.98 -34.19
CA ARG A 214 10.56 -5.56 -33.96
C ARG A 214 10.49 -4.64 -32.74
N PRO A 215 9.85 -3.46 -32.82
CA PRO A 215 9.76 -2.49 -31.70
C PRO A 215 9.20 -3.12 -30.41
N LEU A 216 8.22 -4.00 -30.53
CA LEU A 216 7.63 -4.75 -29.41
C LEU A 216 8.68 -5.58 -28.66
N MET A 217 9.62 -6.20 -29.37
CA MET A 217 10.67 -7.00 -28.77
C MET A 217 11.61 -6.16 -27.89
N VAL A 218 11.90 -4.92 -28.32
CA VAL A 218 12.74 -4.00 -27.56
C VAL A 218 12.02 -3.58 -26.26
N ILE A 219 10.72 -3.28 -26.34
CA ILE A 219 9.89 -2.90 -25.17
C ILE A 219 9.86 -4.05 -24.16
N ILE A 220 9.58 -5.27 -24.61
CA ILE A 220 9.52 -6.44 -23.71
C ILE A 220 10.91 -6.73 -23.12
N ALA A 221 11.97 -6.65 -23.94
CA ALA A 221 13.35 -6.86 -23.47
C ALA A 221 13.76 -5.85 -22.38
N LYS A 222 13.24 -4.63 -22.42
CA LYS A 222 13.42 -3.61 -21.38
C LYS A 222 12.57 -3.89 -20.14
N ALA A 223 11.33 -4.33 -20.32
CA ALA A 223 10.42 -4.62 -19.21
C ALA A 223 10.91 -5.78 -18.33
N VAL A 224 11.56 -6.79 -18.89
CA VAL A 224 12.03 -7.98 -18.14
C VAL A 224 12.97 -7.65 -16.98
N PRO A 225 14.06 -6.88 -17.12
CA PRO A 225 14.92 -6.52 -16.01
C PRO A 225 14.20 -5.73 -14.92
N TYR A 226 13.27 -4.83 -15.28
CA TYR A 226 12.47 -4.07 -14.31
C TYR A 226 11.47 -4.95 -13.59
N LEU A 227 10.92 -5.95 -14.26
CA LEU A 227 10.06 -6.96 -13.62
C LEU A 227 10.85 -7.76 -12.58
N VAL A 228 12.04 -8.23 -12.90
CA VAL A 228 12.91 -8.94 -11.94
C VAL A 228 13.27 -8.04 -10.76
N LEU A 229 13.63 -6.79 -11.01
CA LEU A 229 13.94 -5.81 -9.98
C LEU A 229 12.74 -5.56 -9.07
N ALA A 230 11.54 -5.43 -9.63
CA ALA A 230 10.30 -5.25 -8.87
C ALA A 230 10.01 -6.45 -7.96
N PHE A 231 10.28 -7.68 -8.43
CA PHE A 231 10.18 -8.87 -7.58
C PHE A 231 11.21 -8.87 -6.46
N CYS A 232 12.44 -8.41 -6.69
CA CYS A 232 13.44 -8.27 -5.64
C CYS A 232 12.99 -7.25 -4.57
N ILE A 233 12.42 -6.12 -4.99
CA ILE A 233 11.84 -5.11 -4.09
C ILE A 233 10.67 -5.71 -3.32
N LEU A 234 9.75 -6.41 -3.98
CA LEU A 234 8.62 -7.10 -3.34
C LEU A 234 9.09 -8.07 -2.26
N ILE A 235 10.07 -8.92 -2.56
CA ILE A 235 10.64 -9.85 -1.59
C ILE A 235 11.25 -9.10 -0.41
N THR A 236 11.99 -8.01 -0.66
CA THR A 236 12.56 -7.18 0.41
C THR A 236 11.46 -6.62 1.32
N ILE A 237 10.37 -6.11 0.74
CA ILE A 237 9.22 -5.59 1.50
C ILE A 237 8.55 -6.71 2.32
N LEU A 238 8.33 -7.89 1.74
CA LEU A 238 7.72 -9.03 2.44
C LEU A 238 8.60 -9.53 3.60
N LEU A 239 9.91 -9.57 3.42
CA LEU A 239 10.85 -9.93 4.48
C LEU A 239 10.82 -8.89 5.61
N MET A 240 10.84 -7.61 5.28
CA MET A 240 10.71 -6.54 6.28
C MET A 240 9.37 -6.59 7.02
N ALA A 241 8.28 -6.81 6.28
CA ALA A 241 6.94 -6.95 6.87
C ALA A 241 6.92 -8.07 7.91
N ARG A 242 7.50 -9.23 7.58
CA ARG A 242 7.49 -10.41 8.45
C ARG A 242 8.45 -10.30 9.63
N TYR A 243 9.70 -9.88 9.40
CA TYR A 243 10.76 -9.97 10.41
C TYR A 243 11.02 -8.69 11.18
N VAL A 244 10.62 -7.53 10.64
CA VAL A 244 10.87 -6.23 11.27
C VAL A 244 9.59 -5.64 11.86
N LEU A 245 8.45 -5.79 11.16
CA LEU A 245 7.18 -5.19 11.55
C LEU A 245 6.17 -6.19 12.13
N ASP A 246 6.54 -7.47 12.27
CA ASP A 246 5.67 -8.55 12.77
C ASP A 246 4.30 -8.64 12.09
N VAL A 247 4.24 -8.27 10.80
CA VAL A 247 3.02 -8.41 10.02
C VAL A 247 2.89 -9.86 9.57
N PRO A 248 1.78 -10.55 9.88
CA PRO A 248 1.62 -11.95 9.54
C PRO A 248 1.46 -12.12 8.02
N LEU A 249 2.04 -13.20 7.51
CA LEU A 249 1.79 -13.74 6.17
C LEU A 249 0.96 -15.02 6.33
N GLN A 250 -0.35 -14.85 6.63
CA GLN A 250 -1.22 -16.00 6.93
C GLN A 250 -1.64 -16.76 5.67
N GLY A 251 -1.71 -16.07 4.53
CA GLY A 251 -2.07 -16.68 3.26
C GLY A 251 -0.90 -17.28 2.50
N SER A 252 -1.20 -17.90 1.36
CA SER A 252 -0.19 -18.50 0.49
C SER A 252 0.69 -17.44 -0.17
N VAL A 253 1.99 -17.52 0.06
CA VAL A 253 2.99 -16.65 -0.58
C VAL A 253 2.92 -16.74 -2.11
N LEU A 254 2.56 -17.91 -2.66
CA LEU A 254 2.41 -18.10 -4.11
C LEU A 254 1.32 -17.17 -4.68
N TRP A 255 0.18 -17.05 -4.00
CA TRP A 255 -0.90 -16.16 -4.44
C TRP A 255 -0.54 -14.68 -4.28
N ILE A 256 0.19 -14.33 -3.22
CA ILE A 256 0.74 -12.98 -3.04
C ILE A 256 1.66 -12.62 -4.21
N LEU A 257 2.58 -13.51 -4.58
CA LEU A 257 3.48 -13.31 -5.71
C LEU A 257 2.74 -13.24 -7.05
N PHE A 258 1.73 -14.08 -7.25
CA PHE A 258 0.92 -14.11 -8.47
C PHE A 258 0.16 -12.79 -8.68
N VAL A 259 -0.58 -12.33 -7.67
CA VAL A 259 -1.31 -11.05 -7.74
C VAL A 259 -0.35 -9.88 -7.91
N SER A 260 0.79 -9.91 -7.22
CA SER A 260 1.83 -8.91 -7.38
C SER A 260 2.44 -8.91 -8.79
N ALA A 261 2.59 -10.07 -9.43
CA ALA A 261 3.04 -10.15 -10.82
C ALA A 261 2.09 -9.42 -11.78
N ILE A 262 0.79 -9.63 -11.65
CA ILE A 262 -0.23 -8.93 -12.45
C ILE A 262 -0.14 -7.43 -12.21
N TYR A 263 -0.01 -7.02 -10.95
CA TYR A 263 0.08 -5.61 -10.58
C TYR A 263 1.37 -4.95 -11.08
N ILE A 264 2.52 -5.64 -11.02
CA ILE A 264 3.79 -5.17 -11.57
C ILE A 264 3.67 -4.99 -13.10
N LEU A 265 3.06 -5.94 -13.81
CA LEU A 265 2.83 -5.82 -15.25
C LEU A 265 1.95 -4.60 -15.59
N LEU A 266 0.92 -4.35 -14.79
CA LEU A 266 0.08 -3.16 -14.91
C LEU A 266 0.89 -1.88 -14.68
N ALA A 267 1.73 -1.84 -13.67
CA ALA A 267 2.57 -0.68 -13.36
C ALA A 267 3.62 -0.41 -14.46
N LEU A 268 4.22 -1.46 -15.03
CA LEU A 268 5.12 -1.35 -16.19
C LEU A 268 4.37 -0.79 -17.42
N ALA A 269 3.13 -1.22 -17.65
CA ALA A 269 2.27 -0.69 -18.73
C ALA A 269 1.93 0.79 -18.55
N LEU A 270 1.67 1.22 -17.31
CA LEU A 270 1.50 2.65 -16.99
C LEU A 270 2.78 3.46 -17.26
N GLY A 271 3.93 2.92 -16.88
CA GLY A 271 5.22 3.54 -17.20
C GLY A 271 5.45 3.70 -18.70
N LEU A 272 5.05 2.69 -19.49
CA LEU A 272 5.09 2.75 -20.95
C LEU A 272 4.13 3.85 -21.48
N LEU A 273 2.93 3.97 -20.92
CA LEU A 273 1.98 5.01 -21.30
C LEU A 273 2.54 6.42 -21.00
N ILE A 274 3.10 6.63 -19.82
CA ILE A 274 3.75 7.90 -19.44
C ILE A 274 4.92 8.20 -20.39
N SER A 275 5.71 7.22 -20.78
CA SER A 275 6.82 7.40 -21.70
C SER A 275 6.38 7.86 -23.09
N ASN A 276 5.17 7.53 -23.51
CA ASN A 276 4.61 8.01 -24.78
C ASN A 276 4.32 9.51 -24.77
N ILE A 277 3.99 10.07 -23.60
CA ILE A 277 3.63 11.49 -23.43
C ILE A 277 4.89 12.31 -23.12
N ALA A 278 5.76 11.82 -22.27
CA ALA A 278 6.95 12.53 -21.82
C ALA A 278 8.02 12.63 -22.90
N GLN A 279 8.67 13.82 -22.99
CA GLN A 279 9.76 14.09 -23.93
C GLN A 279 11.14 14.04 -23.26
N THR A 280 11.21 14.37 -21.97
CA THR A 280 12.46 14.36 -21.20
C THR A 280 12.36 13.48 -19.96
N GLN A 281 13.49 12.99 -19.47
CA GLN A 281 13.54 12.17 -18.25
C GLN A 281 12.96 12.90 -17.04
N LEU A 282 13.20 14.22 -16.94
CA LEU A 282 12.65 15.03 -15.86
C LEU A 282 11.12 15.07 -15.92
N VAL A 283 10.53 15.29 -17.09
CA VAL A 283 9.08 15.28 -17.27
C VAL A 283 8.50 13.89 -16.97
N ALA A 284 9.15 12.81 -17.40
CA ALA A 284 8.72 11.44 -17.10
C ALA A 284 8.72 11.17 -15.59
N LEU A 285 9.75 11.62 -14.88
CA LEU A 285 9.85 11.49 -13.42
C LEU A 285 8.74 12.27 -12.72
N LEU A 286 8.57 13.55 -13.04
CA LEU A 286 7.55 14.40 -12.43
C LEU A 286 6.13 13.90 -12.71
N MET A 287 5.85 13.51 -13.96
CA MET A 287 4.54 12.93 -14.31
C MET A 287 4.28 11.62 -13.56
N SER A 288 5.26 10.72 -13.50
CA SER A 288 5.11 9.48 -12.74
C SER A 288 4.86 9.75 -11.26
N ALA A 289 5.61 10.66 -10.66
CA ALA A 289 5.44 11.01 -9.26
C ALA A 289 4.07 11.66 -9.01
N MET A 290 3.70 12.71 -9.75
CA MET A 290 2.45 13.45 -9.50
C MET A 290 1.19 12.66 -9.86
N VAL A 291 1.18 12.00 -11.03
CA VAL A 291 0.01 11.27 -11.53
C VAL A 291 -0.25 9.99 -10.74
N LEU A 292 0.80 9.36 -10.19
CA LEU A 292 0.65 8.11 -9.45
C LEU A 292 0.58 8.33 -7.94
N LEU A 293 1.45 9.17 -7.35
CA LEU A 293 1.57 9.27 -5.90
C LEU A 293 0.31 9.89 -5.25
N MET A 294 -0.19 11.00 -5.80
CA MET A 294 -1.37 11.68 -5.25
C MET A 294 -2.63 10.80 -5.24
N PRO A 295 -3.04 10.17 -6.37
CA PRO A 295 -4.21 9.28 -6.35
C PRO A 295 -3.99 8.05 -5.49
N VAL A 296 -2.77 7.50 -5.43
CA VAL A 296 -2.49 6.34 -4.57
C VAL A 296 -2.68 6.69 -3.11
N ILE A 297 -2.11 7.79 -2.63
CA ILE A 297 -2.22 8.18 -1.22
C ILE A 297 -3.67 8.51 -0.85
N MET A 298 -4.39 9.25 -1.70
CA MET A 298 -5.71 9.78 -1.37
C MET A 298 -6.86 8.82 -1.68
N LEU A 299 -6.78 8.05 -2.78
CA LEU A 299 -7.93 7.31 -3.33
C LEU A 299 -7.78 5.78 -3.29
N SER A 300 -6.67 5.25 -2.77
CA SER A 300 -6.45 3.80 -2.72
C SER A 300 -7.00 3.11 -1.47
N GLY A 301 -7.53 3.86 -0.50
CA GLY A 301 -7.89 3.30 0.81
C GLY A 301 -6.69 3.12 1.76
N MET A 302 -5.56 3.79 1.47
CA MET A 302 -4.36 3.77 2.32
C MET A 302 -4.58 4.55 3.61
N ILE A 303 -5.02 5.81 3.51
CA ILE A 303 -5.25 6.71 4.66
C ILE A 303 -6.72 6.71 5.03
N PHE A 304 -7.60 6.92 4.05
CA PHE A 304 -9.04 7.00 4.27
C PHE A 304 -9.75 5.82 3.61
N PRO A 305 -10.67 5.13 4.32
CA PRO A 305 -11.51 4.11 3.70
C PRO A 305 -12.29 4.70 2.51
N VAL A 306 -12.29 3.99 1.38
CA VAL A 306 -12.95 4.49 0.15
C VAL A 306 -14.46 4.63 0.35
N GLU A 307 -15.05 3.79 1.21
CA GLU A 307 -16.47 3.79 1.55
C GLU A 307 -16.91 5.08 2.28
N SER A 308 -15.98 5.76 2.96
CA SER A 308 -16.25 7.03 3.65
C SER A 308 -16.17 8.26 2.75
N MET A 309 -15.74 8.09 1.49
CA MET A 309 -15.59 9.18 0.54
C MET A 309 -16.94 9.55 -0.12
N PRO A 310 -17.14 10.82 -0.58
CA PRO A 310 -18.24 11.19 -1.44
C PRO A 310 -18.29 10.34 -2.72
N GLN A 311 -19.49 10.06 -3.26
CA GLN A 311 -19.68 9.16 -4.40
C GLN A 311 -18.80 9.50 -5.61
N VAL A 312 -18.61 10.79 -5.90
CA VAL A 312 -17.76 11.24 -7.02
C VAL A 312 -16.31 10.75 -6.86
N LEU A 313 -15.76 10.84 -5.64
CA LEU A 313 -14.41 10.36 -5.34
C LEU A 313 -14.33 8.83 -5.37
N GLN A 314 -15.40 8.13 -4.99
CA GLN A 314 -15.47 6.67 -5.10
C GLN A 314 -15.41 6.21 -6.57
N TRP A 315 -16.03 6.92 -7.50
CA TRP A 315 -15.94 6.62 -8.94
C TRP A 315 -14.53 6.85 -9.47
N ILE A 316 -13.87 7.93 -9.06
CA ILE A 316 -12.47 8.18 -9.44
C ILE A 316 -11.57 7.10 -8.82
N ALA A 317 -11.77 6.76 -7.56
CA ALA A 317 -11.05 5.69 -6.87
C ALA A 317 -11.21 4.32 -7.55
N ALA A 318 -12.34 4.07 -8.22
CA ALA A 318 -12.57 2.84 -8.97
C ALA A 318 -11.65 2.66 -10.18
N VAL A 319 -11.06 3.73 -10.71
CA VAL A 319 -10.08 3.70 -11.81
C VAL A 319 -8.63 3.60 -11.31
N VAL A 320 -8.41 3.72 -10.00
CA VAL A 320 -7.07 3.70 -9.37
C VAL A 320 -6.65 2.26 -9.05
N PRO A 321 -5.67 1.67 -9.78
CA PRO A 321 -5.30 0.26 -9.62
C PRO A 321 -4.80 -0.14 -8.23
N PRO A 322 -4.01 0.67 -7.50
CA PRO A 322 -3.55 0.36 -6.15
C PRO A 322 -4.65 0.00 -5.17
N ARG A 323 -5.85 0.57 -5.31
CA ARG A 323 -7.01 0.21 -4.48
C ARG A 323 -7.25 -1.30 -4.45
N TYR A 324 -7.37 -1.91 -5.62
CA TYR A 324 -7.64 -3.35 -5.75
C TYR A 324 -6.47 -4.21 -5.28
N TYR A 325 -5.25 -3.76 -5.53
CA TYR A 325 -4.07 -4.46 -5.07
C TYR A 325 -3.94 -4.44 -3.55
N ILE A 326 -4.17 -3.29 -2.92
CA ILE A 326 -4.13 -3.14 -1.46
C ILE A 326 -5.18 -4.00 -0.80
N ASP A 327 -6.42 -4.01 -1.34
CA ASP A 327 -7.50 -4.85 -0.81
C ASP A 327 -7.19 -6.34 -0.96
N ALA A 328 -6.66 -6.77 -2.11
CA ALA A 328 -6.21 -8.14 -2.32
C ALA A 328 -5.10 -8.53 -1.35
N MET A 329 -4.11 -7.65 -1.14
CA MET A 329 -3.00 -7.93 -0.22
C MET A 329 -3.45 -7.98 1.24
N ARG A 330 -4.35 -7.09 1.67
CA ARG A 330 -4.96 -7.18 3.02
C ARG A 330 -5.66 -8.53 3.24
N LYS A 331 -6.46 -8.96 2.27
CA LYS A 331 -7.16 -10.26 2.32
C LYS A 331 -6.18 -11.43 2.36
N LEU A 332 -5.19 -11.45 1.48
CA LEU A 332 -4.23 -12.55 1.39
C LEU A 332 -3.26 -12.57 2.58
N MET A 333 -2.65 -11.44 2.93
CA MET A 333 -1.60 -11.41 3.96
C MET A 333 -2.17 -11.50 5.37
N ILE A 334 -3.24 -10.74 5.67
CA ILE A 334 -3.75 -10.56 7.02
C ILE A 334 -4.89 -11.52 7.33
N MET A 335 -5.87 -11.63 6.43
CA MET A 335 -7.01 -12.52 6.64
C MET A 335 -6.69 -13.97 6.29
N GLY A 336 -5.62 -14.23 5.53
CA GLY A 336 -5.22 -15.59 5.16
C GLY A 336 -6.21 -16.31 4.24
N VAL A 337 -7.03 -15.55 3.50
CA VAL A 337 -8.05 -16.14 2.61
C VAL A 337 -7.42 -16.76 1.36
N GLY A 338 -8.17 -17.67 0.72
CA GLY A 338 -7.76 -18.29 -0.54
C GLY A 338 -7.93 -17.35 -1.74
N ILE A 339 -7.38 -17.75 -2.89
CA ILE A 339 -7.47 -16.97 -4.14
C ILE A 339 -8.91 -16.68 -4.57
N GLY A 340 -9.86 -17.57 -4.26
CA GLY A 340 -11.27 -17.40 -4.59
C GLY A 340 -11.88 -16.11 -4.08
N GLU A 341 -11.49 -15.68 -2.88
CA GLU A 341 -12.02 -14.46 -2.22
C GLU A 341 -11.43 -13.15 -2.78
N VAL A 342 -10.37 -13.24 -3.58
CA VAL A 342 -9.71 -12.08 -4.23
C VAL A 342 -9.85 -12.10 -5.76
N MET A 343 -10.69 -13.00 -6.30
CA MET A 343 -10.89 -13.12 -7.75
C MET A 343 -11.43 -11.84 -8.39
N LYS A 344 -12.25 -11.07 -7.67
CA LYS A 344 -12.76 -9.79 -8.13
C LYS A 344 -11.61 -8.80 -8.37
N GLU A 345 -10.74 -8.65 -7.39
CA GLU A 345 -9.59 -7.74 -7.45
C GLU A 345 -8.60 -8.19 -8.54
N VAL A 346 -8.34 -9.49 -8.62
CA VAL A 346 -7.48 -10.08 -9.67
C VAL A 346 -8.06 -9.85 -11.07
N ALA A 347 -9.36 -10.05 -11.26
CA ALA A 347 -10.02 -9.81 -12.54
C ALA A 347 -9.93 -8.34 -12.96
N VAL A 348 -10.23 -7.41 -12.04
CA VAL A 348 -10.13 -5.97 -12.31
C VAL A 348 -8.69 -5.58 -12.66
N LEU A 349 -7.71 -6.00 -11.88
CA LEU A 349 -6.29 -5.71 -12.14
C LEU A 349 -5.84 -6.29 -13.50
N SER A 350 -6.27 -7.50 -13.84
CA SER A 350 -5.95 -8.15 -15.11
C SER A 350 -6.55 -7.42 -16.31
N ILE A 351 -7.82 -7.01 -16.20
CA ILE A 351 -8.51 -6.22 -17.24
C ILE A 351 -7.80 -4.86 -17.40
N MET A 352 -7.53 -4.16 -16.32
CA MET A 352 -6.82 -2.89 -16.34
C MET A 352 -5.42 -3.03 -16.96
N ALA A 353 -4.68 -4.08 -16.62
CA ALA A 353 -3.38 -4.37 -17.21
C ALA A 353 -3.47 -4.61 -18.72
N ALA A 354 -4.42 -5.42 -19.17
CA ALA A 354 -4.64 -5.70 -20.58
C ALA A 354 -5.02 -4.44 -21.36
N VAL A 355 -5.93 -3.62 -20.84
CA VAL A 355 -6.35 -2.35 -21.47
C VAL A 355 -5.16 -1.38 -21.56
N LEU A 356 -4.42 -1.18 -20.46
CA LEU A 356 -3.29 -0.27 -20.45
C LEU A 356 -2.17 -0.73 -21.38
N LEU A 357 -1.88 -2.01 -21.44
CA LEU A 357 -0.92 -2.57 -22.39
C LEU A 357 -1.38 -2.34 -23.84
N ALA A 358 -2.64 -2.63 -24.15
CA ALA A 358 -3.17 -2.43 -25.50
C ALA A 358 -3.10 -0.95 -25.93
N VAL A 359 -3.52 -0.02 -25.06
CA VAL A 359 -3.46 1.43 -25.32
C VAL A 359 -2.01 1.89 -25.49
N SER A 360 -1.11 1.48 -24.59
CA SER A 360 0.29 1.88 -24.63
C SER A 360 0.99 1.40 -25.90
N LEU A 361 0.73 0.17 -26.33
CA LEU A 361 1.30 -0.39 -27.56
C LEU A 361 0.73 0.28 -28.81
N LYS A 362 -0.57 0.58 -28.83
CA LYS A 362 -1.19 1.30 -29.96
C LYS A 362 -0.62 2.72 -30.11
N MET A 363 -0.47 3.44 -29.00
CA MET A 363 0.11 4.79 -29.01
C MET A 363 1.60 4.78 -29.41
N PHE A 364 2.30 3.70 -29.10
CA PHE A 364 3.70 3.56 -29.49
C PHE A 364 3.83 3.36 -30.99
N ASN A 365 3.01 2.52 -31.63
CA ASN A 365 3.02 2.27 -33.08
C ASN A 365 2.63 3.49 -33.90
N THR A 366 1.63 4.28 -33.46
CA THR A 366 1.18 5.48 -34.20
C THR A 366 2.16 6.65 -34.20
N ARG A 367 3.21 6.61 -33.39
CA ARG A 367 4.29 7.62 -33.41
C ARG A 367 5.48 7.20 -34.28
N LEU A 368 5.43 6.01 -34.85
CA LEU A 368 6.44 5.44 -35.72
C LEU A 368 6.09 5.61 -37.21
N GLU A 369 4.83 5.99 -37.52
CA GLU A 369 4.35 6.47 -38.80
C GLU A 369 4.40 8.01 -38.86
#